data_ffb67e8b22d284ba43581af859534122
#
_entry.id   ffb67e8b22d284ba43581af859534122
#
_cell.length_a   1.000
_cell.length_b   1.000
_cell.length_c   1.000
_cell.angle_alpha   90.00
_cell.angle_beta   90.00
_cell.angle_gamma   90.00
#
_symmetry.space_group_name_H-M   'P 1'
#
loop_
_entity.id
_entity.type
_entity.pdbx_description
1 polymer ?
#
loop_
_entity_poly.entity_id
_entity_poly.type
_entity_poly.pdbx_seq_one_letter_code
_entity_poly.pdbx_strand_id
1 'polypeptide(L)'
;MARAFLYLAFWLGALLPWPARALDRTQLAVIVNTLDPLSVRIGEYYARQRQISFQNFIKVSFLPGGTMLTREEFEAIKAQIDRQTLPEVQAYALTWAAPYRVECMSITAAIAFGFDIAFCADGCKPTQASPYFNSPSRLPFTQLKVRPAMSIAATSFEHAKALIDRGVQSDGSFPRATAYLLSTSDKARNVRSTGYPQAERMLRGRMRVLRLEQDALTDESGVLFYFTGIVNVEGLDTLTFVPGAIADHLTSAGGMLTDSSQMSALRWLEAGATGSYGTVIEPCNMPQKFPHPVLVIGRYLQGETLIEAYWKSVLMPGQGIFIGEPLAAPFRRPAASR
;
A
#
# COMPACT_ATOMS: atom_id res chain seq x y z
N MET A 1 47.47 16.72 -55.97
CA MET A 1 46.54 17.33 -55.00
C MET A 1 45.56 16.27 -54.57
N ALA A 2 45.79 15.60 -53.44
CA ALA A 2 44.93 14.55 -52.91
C ALA A 2 44.13 15.16 -51.74
N ARG A 3 42.79 15.16 -51.85
CA ARG A 3 41.86 15.57 -50.80
C ARG A 3 41.54 14.39 -49.91
N ALA A 4 41.98 14.46 -48.66
CA ALA A 4 41.63 13.51 -47.59
C ALA A 4 40.22 13.87 -47.07
N PHE A 5 39.26 12.94 -47.16
CA PHE A 5 37.96 13.01 -46.49
C PHE A 5 38.07 12.38 -45.08
N LEU A 6 37.95 13.23 -44.06
CA LEU A 6 37.78 12.77 -42.65
C LEU A 6 36.34 12.35 -42.46
N TYR A 7 36.10 11.06 -42.21
CA TYR A 7 34.79 10.54 -41.71
C TYR A 7 34.75 10.71 -40.21
N LEU A 8 33.95 11.66 -39.72
CA LEU A 8 33.57 11.75 -38.32
C LEU A 8 32.47 10.70 -38.05
N ALA A 9 32.81 9.59 -37.40
CA ALA A 9 31.85 8.62 -36.92
C ALA A 9 31.15 9.16 -35.64
N PHE A 10 29.91 9.63 -35.78
CA PHE A 10 29.07 9.95 -34.66
C PHE A 10 28.63 8.64 -33.96
N TRP A 11 29.18 8.37 -32.78
CA TRP A 11 28.67 7.33 -31.90
C TRP A 11 27.36 7.84 -31.27
N LEU A 12 26.21 7.48 -31.84
CA LEU A 12 24.93 7.51 -31.15
C LEU A 12 24.94 6.42 -30.08
N GLY A 13 25.35 6.77 -28.88
CA GLY A 13 25.12 5.96 -27.70
C GLY A 13 23.63 5.80 -27.49
N ALA A 14 23.06 4.66 -27.90
CA ALA A 14 21.70 4.29 -27.57
C ALA A 14 21.57 4.30 -26.04
N LEU A 15 20.94 5.33 -25.49
CA LEU A 15 20.46 5.34 -24.10
C LEU A 15 19.39 4.23 -23.99
N LEU A 16 19.85 3.01 -23.76
CA LEU A 16 18.95 1.93 -23.35
C LEU A 16 18.21 2.41 -22.12
N PRO A 17 16.87 2.46 -22.12
CA PRO A 17 16.15 2.83 -20.92
C PRO A 17 16.51 1.81 -19.83
N TRP A 18 17.19 2.27 -18.79
CA TRP A 18 17.38 1.44 -17.59
C TRP A 18 16.02 0.94 -17.15
N PRO A 19 15.88 -0.36 -16.85
CA PRO A 19 14.62 -0.86 -16.31
C PRO A 19 14.30 -0.04 -15.06
N ALA A 20 13.21 0.70 -15.11
CA ALA A 20 12.78 1.55 -14.00
C ALA A 20 12.62 0.65 -12.75
N ARG A 21 13.49 0.85 -11.76
CA ARG A 21 13.48 0.09 -10.51
C ARG A 21 12.29 0.49 -9.65
N ALA A 22 11.63 -0.48 -9.03
CA ALA A 22 10.65 -0.24 -7.98
C ALA A 22 11.28 0.53 -6.81
N LEU A 23 10.47 1.22 -6.01
CA LEU A 23 10.91 1.92 -4.81
C LEU A 23 11.79 1.01 -3.94
N ASP A 24 12.84 1.57 -3.40
CA ASP A 24 13.75 0.84 -2.52
C ASP A 24 13.99 1.59 -1.19
N ARG A 25 14.80 1.00 -0.33
CA ARG A 25 15.11 1.52 1.01
C ARG A 25 15.71 2.93 1.03
N THR A 26 16.34 3.38 -0.05
CA THR A 26 16.94 4.72 -0.13
C THR A 26 15.90 5.80 -0.41
N GLN A 27 14.76 5.41 -0.92
CA GLN A 27 13.65 6.27 -1.33
C GLN A 27 12.46 6.24 -0.34
N LEU A 28 12.55 5.45 0.73
CA LEU A 28 11.54 5.36 1.78
C LEU A 28 12.04 6.01 3.06
N ALA A 29 11.23 6.87 3.67
CA ALA A 29 11.48 7.33 5.04
C ALA A 29 10.51 6.68 6.03
N VAL A 30 11.01 6.36 7.22
CA VAL A 30 10.25 5.81 8.34
C VAL A 30 9.90 6.94 9.29
N ILE A 31 8.61 7.07 9.61
CA ILE A 31 8.12 8.11 10.52
C ILE A 31 7.67 7.45 11.82
N VAL A 32 8.26 7.88 12.93
CA VAL A 32 7.93 7.41 14.28
C VAL A 32 7.35 8.52 15.15
N ASN A 33 6.35 8.19 15.96
CA ASN A 33 5.89 9.07 17.03
C ASN A 33 6.73 8.83 18.28
N THR A 34 7.51 9.82 18.70
CA THR A 34 8.42 9.72 19.84
C THR A 34 7.72 9.62 21.19
N LEU A 35 6.44 10.00 21.28
CA LEU A 35 5.62 9.86 22.48
C LEU A 35 4.90 8.49 22.58
N ASP A 36 5.01 7.65 21.53
CA ASP A 36 4.48 6.29 21.52
C ASP A 36 5.63 5.27 21.52
N PRO A 37 5.91 4.59 22.65
CA PRO A 37 6.96 3.59 22.71
C PRO A 37 6.80 2.44 21.72
N LEU A 38 5.55 2.08 21.37
CA LEU A 38 5.29 1.04 20.38
C LEU A 38 5.71 1.52 18.98
N SER A 39 5.34 2.73 18.60
CA SER A 39 5.74 3.36 17.32
C SER A 39 7.25 3.40 17.16
N VAL A 40 7.97 3.85 18.20
CA VAL A 40 9.44 3.90 18.20
C VAL A 40 10.03 2.50 18.00
N ARG A 41 9.57 1.53 18.77
CA ARG A 41 10.06 0.15 18.71
C ARG A 41 9.81 -0.51 17.34
N ILE A 42 8.64 -0.27 16.74
CA ILE A 42 8.30 -0.73 15.38
C ILE A 42 9.25 -0.09 14.36
N GLY A 43 9.41 1.23 14.42
CA GLY A 43 10.25 1.97 13.49
C GLY A 43 11.71 1.55 13.52
N GLU A 44 12.28 1.39 14.73
CA GLU A 44 13.65 0.90 14.89
C GLU A 44 13.84 -0.53 14.37
N TYR A 45 12.86 -1.41 14.62
CA TYR A 45 12.90 -2.77 14.11
C TYR A 45 12.84 -2.76 12.58
N TYR A 46 11.90 -2.02 12.01
CA TYR A 46 11.73 -1.91 10.55
C TYR A 46 12.99 -1.33 9.88
N ALA A 47 13.54 -0.25 10.44
CA ALA A 47 14.74 0.38 9.90
C ALA A 47 15.94 -0.59 9.89
N ARG A 48 16.10 -1.42 10.92
CA ARG A 48 17.14 -2.48 10.95
C ARG A 48 16.88 -3.55 9.89
N GLN A 49 15.67 -4.09 9.81
CA GLN A 49 15.34 -5.18 8.87
C GLN A 49 15.47 -4.74 7.40
N ARG A 50 15.07 -3.52 7.10
CA ARG A 50 15.15 -2.94 5.75
C ARG A 50 16.44 -2.15 5.49
N GLN A 51 17.33 -2.02 6.47
CA GLN A 51 18.57 -1.24 6.37
C GLN A 51 18.30 0.21 5.90
N ILE A 52 17.26 0.83 6.48
CA ILE A 52 16.93 2.24 6.21
C ILE A 52 18.01 3.13 6.85
N SER A 53 18.50 4.11 6.09
CA SER A 53 19.46 5.09 6.60
C SER A 53 18.86 5.90 7.76
N PHE A 54 19.67 6.26 8.75
CA PHE A 54 19.25 7.14 9.84
C PHE A 54 18.76 8.52 9.32
N GLN A 55 19.23 8.97 8.17
CA GLN A 55 18.76 10.21 7.52
C GLN A 55 17.31 10.11 7.04
N ASN A 56 16.83 8.91 6.79
CA ASN A 56 15.45 8.61 6.41
C ASN A 56 14.60 8.17 7.61
N PHE A 57 15.09 8.36 8.86
CA PHE A 57 14.37 8.07 10.09
C PHE A 57 13.83 9.36 10.70
N ILE A 58 12.55 9.65 10.45
CA ILE A 58 11.90 10.91 10.79
C ILE A 58 11.19 10.76 12.15
N LYS A 59 11.41 11.72 13.03
CA LYS A 59 10.81 11.77 14.36
C LYS A 59 9.76 12.87 14.43
N VAL A 60 8.55 12.50 14.83
CA VAL A 60 7.45 13.42 15.12
C VAL A 60 6.99 13.22 16.55
N SER A 61 6.26 14.19 17.08
CA SER A 61 5.76 14.14 18.44
C SER A 61 4.30 14.57 18.48
N PHE A 62 3.40 13.66 18.88
CA PHE A 62 2.00 13.93 19.14
C PHE A 62 1.46 12.95 20.18
N LEU A 63 0.39 13.31 20.90
CA LEU A 63 -0.18 12.46 21.95
C LEU A 63 -0.77 11.19 21.33
N PRO A 64 -0.36 9.99 21.82
CA PRO A 64 -0.94 8.73 21.39
C PRO A 64 -2.34 8.51 21.97
N GLY A 65 -3.10 7.56 21.41
CA GLY A 65 -4.39 7.09 21.94
C GLY A 65 -5.61 7.71 21.25
N GLY A 66 -5.50 8.82 20.56
CA GLY A 66 -6.58 9.36 19.72
C GLY A 66 -6.69 8.59 18.40
N THR A 67 -7.91 8.46 17.87
CA THR A 67 -8.14 7.80 16.57
C THR A 67 -8.15 8.78 15.39
N MET A 68 -8.32 10.08 15.69
CA MET A 68 -8.42 11.17 14.73
C MET A 68 -7.54 12.34 15.17
N LEU A 69 -6.95 13.04 14.21
CA LEU A 69 -6.33 14.35 14.37
C LEU A 69 -7.25 15.44 13.83
N THR A 70 -7.23 16.59 14.47
CA THR A 70 -7.73 17.82 13.85
C THR A 70 -6.78 18.26 12.74
N ARG A 71 -7.25 19.17 11.89
CA ARG A 71 -6.43 19.75 10.84
C ARG A 71 -5.19 20.45 11.40
N GLU A 72 -5.33 21.22 12.46
CA GLU A 72 -4.25 21.98 13.09
C GLU A 72 -3.17 21.05 13.68
N GLU A 73 -3.59 20.01 14.38
CA GLU A 73 -2.67 18.97 14.91
C GLU A 73 -1.91 18.30 13.77
N PHE A 74 -2.60 17.95 12.70
CA PHE A 74 -1.98 17.33 11.52
C PHE A 74 -0.98 18.30 10.85
N GLU A 75 -1.32 19.54 10.62
CA GLU A 75 -0.44 20.53 9.99
C GLU A 75 0.85 20.72 10.79
N ALA A 76 0.77 20.70 12.13
CA ALA A 76 1.95 20.74 13.00
C ALA A 76 2.84 19.49 12.84
N ILE A 77 2.23 18.28 12.72
CA ILE A 77 2.96 17.02 12.48
C ILE A 77 3.56 17.04 11.07
N LYS A 78 2.78 17.42 10.06
CA LYS A 78 3.23 17.49 8.67
C LYS A 78 4.42 18.41 8.50
N ALA A 79 4.42 19.56 9.17
CA ALA A 79 5.57 20.47 9.17
C ALA A 79 6.82 19.85 9.81
N GLN A 80 6.69 18.99 10.83
CA GLN A 80 7.83 18.26 11.40
C GLN A 80 8.38 17.24 10.39
N ILE A 81 7.50 16.53 9.68
CA ILE A 81 7.88 15.57 8.64
C ILE A 81 8.63 16.29 7.52
N ASP A 82 8.05 17.36 6.97
CA ASP A 82 8.59 18.05 5.80
C ASP A 82 9.97 18.65 6.04
N ARG A 83 10.21 19.19 7.24
CA ARG A 83 11.53 19.72 7.61
C ARG A 83 12.64 18.67 7.66
N GLN A 84 12.30 17.40 7.93
CA GLN A 84 13.25 16.30 8.06
C GLN A 84 13.37 15.45 6.78
N THR A 85 12.42 15.61 5.84
CA THR A 85 12.37 14.76 4.65
C THR A 85 13.36 15.20 3.60
N LEU A 86 14.27 14.31 3.21
CA LEU A 86 15.23 14.55 2.14
C LEU A 86 14.54 14.57 0.75
N PRO A 87 15.07 15.32 -0.22
CA PRO A 87 14.46 15.45 -1.55
C PRO A 87 14.31 14.14 -2.31
N GLU A 88 15.18 13.16 -2.11
CA GLU A 88 15.15 11.84 -2.75
C GLU A 88 14.08 10.90 -2.20
N VAL A 89 13.52 11.17 -1.03
CA VAL A 89 12.44 10.38 -0.43
C VAL A 89 11.19 10.46 -1.29
N GLN A 90 10.71 9.31 -1.73
CA GLN A 90 9.56 9.17 -2.61
C GLN A 90 8.30 8.64 -1.88
N ALA A 91 8.47 8.01 -0.72
CA ALA A 91 7.38 7.38 0.03
C ALA A 91 7.65 7.36 1.54
N TYR A 92 6.60 7.11 2.33
CA TYR A 92 6.67 7.06 3.78
C TYR A 92 6.12 5.74 4.35
N ALA A 93 6.78 5.22 5.38
CA ALA A 93 6.28 4.18 6.28
C ALA A 93 5.91 4.82 7.62
N LEU A 94 4.65 4.76 8.02
CA LEU A 94 4.19 5.17 9.35
C LEU A 94 4.25 3.97 10.29
N THR A 95 4.50 4.18 11.58
CA THR A 95 4.72 3.08 12.53
C THR A 95 3.67 3.01 13.65
N TRP A 96 2.43 3.36 13.34
CA TRP A 96 1.30 3.33 14.27
C TRP A 96 0.00 2.90 13.58
N ALA A 97 -0.95 2.41 14.38
CA ALA A 97 -2.30 2.08 13.93
C ALA A 97 -3.29 3.22 14.17
N ALA A 98 -3.04 4.07 15.16
CA ALA A 98 -3.84 5.24 15.48
C ALA A 98 -2.93 6.43 15.84
N PRO A 99 -3.30 7.66 15.45
CA PRO A 99 -4.50 8.04 14.70
C PRO A 99 -4.49 7.51 13.26
N TYR A 100 -5.65 7.03 12.79
CA TYR A 100 -5.77 6.51 11.43
C TYR A 100 -6.39 7.52 10.46
N ARG A 101 -6.90 8.67 10.93
CA ARG A 101 -7.48 9.72 10.09
C ARG A 101 -7.16 11.13 10.57
N VAL A 102 -7.27 12.07 9.64
CA VAL A 102 -7.28 13.52 9.86
C VAL A 102 -8.64 13.99 9.40
N GLU A 103 -9.55 14.33 10.32
CA GLU A 103 -10.94 14.63 10.01
C GLU A 103 -11.57 13.63 9.02
N CYS A 104 -11.78 14.03 7.76
CA CYS A 104 -12.39 13.22 6.69
C CYS A 104 -11.39 12.45 5.82
N MET A 105 -10.09 12.73 5.92
CA MET A 105 -9.05 12.01 5.17
C MET A 105 -8.42 10.89 6.01
N SER A 106 -7.99 9.83 5.37
CA SER A 106 -7.09 8.87 6.05
C SER A 106 -5.75 9.53 6.35
N ILE A 107 -5.07 9.08 7.42
CA ILE A 107 -3.74 9.59 7.77
C ILE A 107 -2.73 9.36 6.63
N THR A 108 -2.83 8.23 5.92
CA THR A 108 -1.92 7.93 4.81
C THR A 108 -2.16 8.84 3.61
N ALA A 109 -3.42 9.20 3.33
CA ALA A 109 -3.75 10.16 2.27
C ALA A 109 -3.34 11.58 2.66
N ALA A 110 -3.63 12.00 3.89
CA ALA A 110 -3.23 13.32 4.38
C ALA A 110 -1.70 13.51 4.39
N ILE A 111 -0.94 12.50 4.80
CA ILE A 111 0.54 12.53 4.72
C ILE A 111 1.03 12.64 3.27
N ALA A 112 0.38 11.94 2.34
CA ALA A 112 0.80 11.88 0.94
C ALA A 112 0.52 13.17 0.15
N PHE A 113 -0.63 13.82 0.39
CA PHE A 113 -1.12 14.98 -0.38
C PHE A 113 -1.08 16.30 0.41
N GLY A 114 -0.98 16.25 1.75
CA GLY A 114 -1.44 17.32 2.63
C GLY A 114 -2.93 17.15 2.94
N PHE A 115 -3.44 17.89 3.93
CA PHE A 115 -4.88 17.95 4.17
C PHE A 115 -5.54 18.87 3.13
N ASP A 116 -6.46 18.32 2.34
CA ASP A 116 -7.22 19.06 1.34
C ASP A 116 -8.66 18.53 1.30
N ILE A 117 -9.61 19.44 1.46
CA ILE A 117 -11.05 19.15 1.45
C ILE A 117 -11.52 18.49 0.13
N ALA A 118 -10.81 18.68 -0.97
CA ALA A 118 -11.09 18.02 -2.23
C ALA A 118 -10.98 16.48 -2.18
N PHE A 119 -10.24 15.95 -1.20
CA PHE A 119 -10.15 14.50 -0.94
C PHE A 119 -11.22 14.01 0.04
N CYS A 120 -12.06 14.89 0.58
CA CYS A 120 -13.17 14.56 1.47
C CYS A 120 -14.47 14.35 0.69
N ALA A 121 -15.25 13.36 1.10
CA ALA A 121 -16.60 13.20 0.59
C ALA A 121 -17.61 13.82 1.58
N ASP A 122 -18.50 14.62 1.05
CA ASP A 122 -19.74 15.00 1.72
C ASP A 122 -20.85 14.09 1.18
N GLY A 123 -21.18 13.05 1.94
CA GLY A 123 -22.06 11.97 1.52
C GLY A 123 -21.46 11.10 0.42
N CYS A 124 -22.33 10.49 -0.40
CA CYS A 124 -21.96 9.56 -1.45
C CYS A 124 -21.47 10.27 -2.74
N LYS A 125 -20.40 11.06 -2.63
CA LYS A 125 -19.84 11.81 -3.76
C LYS A 125 -18.43 11.33 -4.13
N PRO A 126 -18.01 11.52 -5.39
CA PRO A 126 -16.62 11.37 -5.79
C PRO A 126 -15.73 12.37 -5.02
N THR A 127 -14.46 11.98 -4.84
CA THR A 127 -13.41 12.85 -4.29
C THR A 127 -12.33 13.09 -5.33
N GLN A 128 -11.33 13.93 -5.00
CA GLN A 128 -10.19 14.19 -5.86
C GLN A 128 -9.49 12.87 -6.26
N ALA A 129 -9.21 12.73 -7.56
CA ALA A 129 -8.46 11.61 -8.10
C ALA A 129 -6.96 11.73 -7.80
N SER A 130 -6.32 10.60 -7.53
CA SER A 130 -4.87 10.55 -7.34
C SER A 130 -4.14 10.63 -8.69
N PRO A 131 -3.17 11.53 -8.86
CA PRO A 131 -2.32 11.55 -10.05
C PRO A 131 -1.41 10.31 -10.13
N TYR A 132 -1.27 9.54 -9.04
CA TYR A 132 -0.49 8.31 -9.00
C TYR A 132 -1.31 7.08 -9.45
N PHE A 133 -2.64 7.20 -9.60
CA PHE A 133 -3.49 6.12 -10.08
C PHE A 133 -3.04 5.63 -11.46
N ASN A 134 -2.80 4.33 -11.58
CA ASN A 134 -2.32 3.65 -12.79
C ASN A 134 -1.10 4.30 -13.49
N SER A 135 -0.38 5.16 -12.78
CA SER A 135 0.79 5.86 -13.31
C SER A 135 1.97 4.91 -13.55
N PRO A 136 2.75 5.09 -14.63
CA PRO A 136 4.01 4.39 -14.83
C PRO A 136 5.14 4.94 -13.95
N SER A 137 4.92 6.05 -13.25
CA SER A 137 5.96 6.71 -12.44
C SER A 137 6.55 5.77 -11.38
N ARG A 138 7.87 5.83 -11.23
CA ARG A 138 8.66 5.17 -10.17
C ARG A 138 9.24 6.20 -9.20
N LEU A 139 9.03 7.47 -9.47
CA LEU A 139 9.47 8.61 -8.67
C LEU A 139 8.26 9.51 -8.39
N PRO A 140 7.29 9.03 -7.58
CA PRO A 140 6.00 9.70 -7.44
C PRO A 140 6.13 11.12 -6.87
N PHE A 141 7.04 11.37 -5.93
CA PHE A 141 7.24 12.73 -5.45
C PHE A 141 7.93 13.62 -6.48
N THR A 142 8.99 13.14 -7.10
CA THR A 142 9.75 13.93 -8.07
C THR A 142 8.88 14.33 -9.27
N GLN A 143 8.07 13.41 -9.78
CA GLN A 143 7.30 13.59 -11.02
C GLN A 143 5.87 14.10 -10.78
N LEU A 144 5.23 13.69 -9.68
CA LEU A 144 3.81 13.92 -9.44
C LEU A 144 3.53 14.71 -8.17
N LYS A 145 4.56 15.04 -7.37
CA LYS A 145 4.46 15.72 -6.07
C LYS A 145 3.63 14.96 -5.05
N VAL A 146 3.58 13.63 -5.14
CA VAL A 146 2.89 12.74 -4.21
C VAL A 146 3.93 11.86 -3.51
N ARG A 147 3.90 11.80 -2.19
CA ARG A 147 4.67 10.83 -1.40
C ARG A 147 3.71 9.79 -0.82
N PRO A 148 3.46 8.65 -1.51
CA PRO A 148 2.63 7.59 -0.98
C PRO A 148 3.04 7.24 0.44
N ALA A 149 2.06 7.06 1.32
CA ALA A 149 2.29 6.61 2.69
C ALA A 149 1.56 5.30 2.97
N MET A 150 2.16 4.44 3.78
CA MET A 150 1.57 3.18 4.23
C MET A 150 1.92 2.96 5.70
N SER A 151 0.95 2.53 6.50
CA SER A 151 1.19 2.27 7.91
C SER A 151 1.58 0.81 8.16
N ILE A 152 2.71 0.60 8.82
CA ILE A 152 3.06 -0.66 9.47
C ILE A 152 2.20 -0.75 10.73
N ALA A 153 0.90 -0.95 10.51
CA ALA A 153 -0.12 -0.86 11.53
C ALA A 153 -0.17 -2.14 12.38
N ALA A 154 -0.04 -1.99 13.67
CA ALA A 154 -0.22 -3.06 14.63
C ALA A 154 -0.58 -2.51 16.02
N THR A 155 -1.25 -3.30 16.82
CA THR A 155 -1.59 -2.98 18.22
C THR A 155 -0.61 -3.60 19.21
N SER A 156 0.31 -4.46 18.74
CA SER A 156 1.40 -5.04 19.53
C SER A 156 2.69 -5.10 18.71
N PHE A 157 3.82 -5.18 19.39
CA PHE A 157 5.10 -5.33 18.72
C PHE A 157 5.23 -6.69 18.03
N GLU A 158 4.66 -7.72 18.60
CA GLU A 158 4.68 -9.09 18.09
C GLU A 158 3.99 -9.15 16.71
N HIS A 159 2.82 -8.52 16.57
CA HIS A 159 2.11 -8.40 15.28
C HIS A 159 2.91 -7.58 14.28
N ALA A 160 3.46 -6.43 14.69
CA ALA A 160 4.31 -5.61 13.82
C ALA A 160 5.56 -6.37 13.35
N LYS A 161 6.22 -7.08 14.28
CA LYS A 161 7.39 -7.90 13.97
C LYS A 161 7.06 -8.98 12.94
N ALA A 162 5.98 -9.74 13.17
CA ALA A 162 5.54 -10.78 12.24
C ALA A 162 5.21 -10.20 10.85
N LEU A 163 4.56 -9.03 10.78
CA LEU A 163 4.28 -8.32 9.54
C LEU A 163 5.57 -7.93 8.79
N ILE A 164 6.52 -7.32 9.48
CA ILE A 164 7.80 -6.90 8.92
C ILE A 164 8.60 -8.09 8.41
N ASP A 165 8.72 -9.15 9.22
CA ASP A 165 9.50 -10.34 8.89
C ASP A 165 8.98 -11.02 7.62
N ARG A 166 7.66 -11.21 7.49
CA ARG A 166 7.09 -11.83 6.27
C ARG A 166 7.16 -10.92 5.04
N GLY A 167 7.11 -9.58 5.26
CA GLY A 167 7.34 -8.64 4.18
C GLY A 167 8.77 -8.73 3.63
N VAL A 168 9.76 -8.75 4.51
CA VAL A 168 11.18 -8.94 4.14
C VAL A 168 11.40 -10.30 3.49
N GLN A 169 10.81 -11.37 4.07
CA GLN A 169 10.90 -12.74 3.52
C GLN A 169 10.32 -12.85 2.11
N SER A 170 9.35 -12.02 1.78
CA SER A 170 8.67 -12.09 0.48
C SER A 170 9.53 -11.64 -0.68
N ASP A 171 10.55 -10.80 -0.47
CA ASP A 171 11.30 -10.15 -1.54
C ASP A 171 11.96 -11.15 -2.49
N GLY A 172 11.58 -11.08 -3.78
CA GLY A 172 12.13 -11.96 -4.81
C GLY A 172 11.83 -13.45 -4.65
N SER A 173 10.83 -13.81 -3.84
CA SER A 173 10.48 -15.22 -3.55
C SER A 173 9.73 -15.91 -4.70
N PHE A 174 9.07 -15.17 -5.60
CA PHE A 174 8.27 -15.67 -6.72
C PHE A 174 7.31 -16.80 -6.31
N PRO A 175 6.42 -16.58 -5.32
CA PRO A 175 5.60 -17.64 -4.76
C PRO A 175 4.64 -18.24 -5.80
N ARG A 176 4.54 -19.58 -5.81
CA ARG A 176 3.48 -20.28 -6.53
C ARG A 176 2.25 -20.31 -5.64
N ALA A 177 1.33 -19.40 -5.90
CA ALA A 177 0.19 -19.14 -5.01
C ALA A 177 -1.06 -18.75 -5.80
N THR A 178 -2.19 -18.61 -5.12
CA THR A 178 -3.51 -18.40 -5.72
C THR A 178 -4.06 -17.03 -5.37
N ALA A 179 -4.78 -16.43 -6.32
CA ALA A 179 -5.66 -15.27 -6.09
C ALA A 179 -7.11 -15.74 -5.95
N TYR A 180 -7.74 -15.37 -4.87
CA TYR A 180 -9.15 -15.63 -4.57
C TYR A 180 -9.95 -14.34 -4.70
N LEU A 181 -10.97 -14.36 -5.56
CA LEU A 181 -11.88 -13.25 -5.84
C LEU A 181 -13.29 -13.70 -5.49
N LEU A 182 -13.78 -13.30 -4.32
CA LEU A 182 -15.09 -13.76 -3.81
C LEU A 182 -16.21 -12.80 -4.15
N SER A 183 -17.23 -13.32 -4.80
CA SER A 183 -18.53 -12.68 -4.96
C SER A 183 -19.45 -13.13 -3.82
N THR A 184 -19.81 -12.18 -2.97
CA THR A 184 -20.59 -12.45 -1.75
C THR A 184 -22.08 -12.21 -1.92
N SER A 185 -22.87 -12.66 -0.97
CA SER A 185 -24.31 -12.37 -0.85
C SER A 185 -24.60 -10.91 -0.45
N ASP A 186 -23.64 -10.19 0.13
CA ASP A 186 -23.75 -8.76 0.50
C ASP A 186 -23.73 -7.87 -0.75
N LYS A 187 -24.87 -7.68 -1.37
CA LYS A 187 -25.00 -6.91 -2.64
C LYS A 187 -24.45 -5.50 -2.55
N ALA A 188 -24.53 -4.87 -1.37
CA ALA A 188 -24.05 -3.51 -1.18
C ALA A 188 -22.52 -3.42 -1.20
N ARG A 189 -21.82 -4.44 -0.69
CA ARG A 189 -20.35 -4.48 -0.60
C ARG A 189 -19.71 -5.29 -1.71
N ASN A 190 -20.47 -6.13 -2.40
CA ASN A 190 -20.00 -6.99 -3.49
C ASN A 190 -19.79 -6.25 -4.83
N VAL A 191 -19.83 -4.91 -4.85
CA VAL A 191 -19.78 -4.10 -6.08
C VAL A 191 -18.50 -4.28 -6.89
N ARG A 192 -17.37 -4.64 -6.26
CA ARG A 192 -16.10 -4.92 -6.96
C ARG A 192 -16.15 -6.21 -7.78
N SER A 193 -17.05 -7.15 -7.45
CA SER A 193 -17.13 -8.46 -8.12
C SER A 193 -17.46 -8.35 -9.62
N THR A 194 -18.08 -7.26 -10.04
CA THR A 194 -18.36 -6.98 -11.45
C THR A 194 -17.08 -6.93 -12.32
N GLY A 195 -15.93 -6.56 -11.71
CA GLY A 195 -14.61 -6.52 -12.36
C GLY A 195 -13.85 -7.87 -12.33
N TYR A 196 -14.28 -8.85 -11.53
CA TYR A 196 -13.53 -10.10 -11.34
C TYR A 196 -13.39 -10.95 -12.62
N PRO A 197 -14.40 -11.06 -13.52
CA PRO A 197 -14.22 -11.75 -14.79
C PRO A 197 -13.11 -11.14 -15.66
N GLN A 198 -12.95 -9.83 -15.63
CA GLN A 198 -11.86 -9.15 -16.34
C GLN A 198 -10.52 -9.45 -15.67
N ALA A 199 -10.45 -9.41 -14.32
CA ALA A 199 -9.25 -9.74 -13.58
C ALA A 199 -8.76 -11.15 -13.91
N GLU A 200 -9.64 -12.15 -13.89
CA GLU A 200 -9.29 -13.53 -14.25
C GLU A 200 -8.73 -13.63 -15.67
N ARG A 201 -9.37 -12.98 -16.66
CA ARG A 201 -8.89 -13.00 -18.05
C ARG A 201 -7.51 -12.36 -18.20
N MET A 202 -7.29 -11.21 -17.58
CA MET A 202 -6.02 -10.47 -17.69
C MET A 202 -4.85 -11.16 -16.96
N LEU A 203 -5.15 -11.93 -15.93
CA LEU A 203 -4.14 -12.65 -15.14
C LEU A 203 -3.92 -14.09 -15.61
N ARG A 204 -4.72 -14.56 -16.57
CA ARG A 204 -4.59 -15.92 -17.12
C ARG A 204 -3.18 -16.20 -17.64
N GLY A 205 -2.61 -17.33 -17.24
CA GLY A 205 -1.24 -17.72 -17.60
C GLY A 205 -0.14 -17.02 -16.78
N ARG A 206 -0.50 -16.04 -15.94
CA ARG A 206 0.44 -15.34 -15.05
C ARG A 206 0.38 -15.88 -13.62
N MET A 207 -0.82 -16.26 -13.18
CA MET A 207 -1.07 -16.90 -11.88
C MET A 207 -2.40 -17.65 -11.88
N ARG A 208 -2.61 -18.51 -10.88
CA ARG A 208 -3.90 -19.15 -10.64
C ARG A 208 -4.86 -18.14 -10.03
N VAL A 209 -6.01 -17.93 -10.67
CA VAL A 209 -7.09 -17.07 -10.17
C VAL A 209 -8.35 -17.90 -10.03
N LEU A 210 -8.97 -17.87 -8.86
CA LEU A 210 -10.25 -18.52 -8.56
C LEU A 210 -11.30 -17.46 -8.24
N ARG A 211 -12.37 -17.43 -9.03
CA ARG A 211 -13.58 -16.67 -8.72
C ARG A 211 -14.56 -17.61 -8.05
N LEU A 212 -15.01 -17.26 -6.86
CA LEU A 212 -15.90 -18.06 -6.06
C LEU A 212 -17.15 -17.24 -5.70
N GLU A 213 -18.31 -17.89 -5.66
CA GLU A 213 -19.58 -17.30 -5.22
C GLU A 213 -19.88 -17.82 -3.81
N GLN A 214 -19.29 -17.16 -2.80
CA GLN A 214 -19.42 -17.52 -1.39
C GLN A 214 -19.04 -16.36 -0.49
N ASP A 215 -19.50 -16.36 0.76
CA ASP A 215 -19.28 -15.26 1.70
C ASP A 215 -17.94 -15.35 2.44
N ALA A 216 -17.36 -16.54 2.56
CA ALA A 216 -16.10 -16.78 3.23
C ALA A 216 -15.23 -17.78 2.46
N LEU A 217 -13.91 -17.64 2.62
CA LEU A 217 -12.92 -18.62 2.21
C LEU A 217 -12.41 -19.32 3.47
N THR A 218 -12.38 -20.66 3.47
CA THR A 218 -11.95 -21.47 4.60
C THR A 218 -10.98 -22.57 4.14
N ASP A 219 -10.10 -23.01 5.05
CA ASP A 219 -9.23 -24.17 4.89
C ASP A 219 -8.33 -24.15 3.66
N GLU A 220 -7.98 -22.94 3.18
CA GLU A 220 -7.13 -22.75 2.00
C GLU A 220 -5.71 -22.35 2.38
N SER A 221 -4.76 -22.91 1.64
CA SER A 221 -3.34 -22.59 1.77
C SER A 221 -2.78 -21.95 0.49
N GLY A 222 -1.63 -21.28 0.63
CA GLY A 222 -1.00 -20.62 -0.50
C GLY A 222 -1.79 -19.41 -1.01
N VAL A 223 -2.48 -18.70 -0.12
CA VAL A 223 -3.24 -17.50 -0.44
C VAL A 223 -2.28 -16.33 -0.65
N LEU A 224 -2.23 -15.78 -1.87
CA LEU A 224 -1.43 -14.58 -2.19
C LEU A 224 -2.31 -13.34 -2.35
N PHE A 225 -3.49 -13.50 -2.93
CA PHE A 225 -4.46 -12.42 -3.06
C PHE A 225 -5.82 -12.91 -2.61
N TYR A 226 -6.49 -12.10 -1.78
CA TYR A 226 -7.87 -12.35 -1.36
C TYR A 226 -8.67 -11.05 -1.39
N PHE A 227 -9.60 -10.93 -2.34
CA PHE A 227 -10.48 -9.78 -2.46
C PHE A 227 -11.94 -10.19 -2.32
N THR A 228 -12.65 -9.50 -1.44
CA THR A 228 -14.07 -9.77 -1.17
C THR A 228 -14.81 -8.45 -0.85
N GLY A 229 -16.11 -8.53 -0.60
CA GLY A 229 -16.91 -7.38 -0.18
C GLY A 229 -18.00 -7.84 0.77
N ILE A 230 -17.79 -7.68 2.08
CA ILE A 230 -18.70 -8.09 3.16
C ILE A 230 -18.32 -7.32 4.44
N VAL A 231 -19.23 -7.24 5.41
CA VAL A 231 -19.01 -6.52 6.68
C VAL A 231 -17.92 -7.18 7.53
N ASN A 232 -18.03 -8.48 7.71
CA ASN A 232 -17.09 -9.30 8.47
C ASN A 232 -16.70 -10.52 7.63
N VAL A 233 -15.41 -10.81 7.57
CA VAL A 233 -14.89 -11.98 6.86
C VAL A 233 -14.62 -13.09 7.88
N GLU A 234 -15.34 -14.19 7.74
CA GLU A 234 -15.17 -15.36 8.58
C GLU A 234 -14.06 -16.28 8.07
N GLY A 235 -13.60 -17.20 8.92
CA GLY A 235 -12.66 -18.27 8.55
C GLY A 235 -11.21 -17.83 8.33
N LEU A 236 -10.82 -16.59 8.68
CA LEU A 236 -9.46 -16.09 8.46
C LEU A 236 -8.38 -16.92 9.17
N ASP A 237 -8.69 -17.51 10.31
CA ASP A 237 -7.82 -18.35 11.11
C ASP A 237 -7.57 -19.73 10.50
N THR A 238 -8.37 -20.13 9.51
CA THR A 238 -8.20 -21.39 8.76
C THR A 238 -7.33 -21.21 7.50
N LEU A 239 -6.94 -19.97 7.18
CA LEU A 239 -6.19 -19.65 5.96
C LEU A 239 -4.68 -19.62 6.22
N THR A 240 -3.91 -20.04 5.22
CA THR A 240 -2.45 -19.86 5.22
C THR A 240 -2.04 -18.91 4.09
N PHE A 241 -1.69 -17.68 4.48
CA PHE A 241 -1.16 -16.67 3.57
C PHE A 241 0.34 -16.90 3.30
N VAL A 242 0.75 -16.72 2.05
CA VAL A 242 2.18 -16.71 1.73
C VAL A 242 2.80 -15.34 2.06
N PRO A 243 4.10 -15.26 2.38
CA PRO A 243 4.79 -13.98 2.52
C PRO A 243 4.59 -13.08 1.30
N GLY A 244 4.24 -11.83 1.53
CA GLY A 244 3.88 -10.88 0.47
C GLY A 244 2.39 -10.84 0.10
N ALA A 245 1.54 -11.61 0.77
CA ALA A 245 0.11 -11.67 0.45
C ALA A 245 -0.61 -10.33 0.65
N ILE A 246 -1.56 -10.06 -0.23
CA ILE A 246 -2.44 -8.89 -0.22
C ILE A 246 -3.87 -9.37 -0.03
N ALA A 247 -4.56 -8.85 0.98
CA ALA A 247 -5.95 -9.18 1.23
C ALA A 247 -6.74 -7.98 1.76
N ASP A 248 -7.91 -7.73 1.20
CA ASP A 248 -8.80 -6.70 1.68
C ASP A 248 -10.27 -7.01 1.38
N HIS A 249 -11.17 -6.37 2.12
CA HIS A 249 -12.60 -6.43 1.91
C HIS A 249 -13.19 -5.04 1.73
N LEU A 250 -14.11 -4.89 0.80
CA LEU A 250 -14.87 -3.68 0.65
C LEU A 250 -15.91 -3.60 1.76
N THR A 251 -15.73 -2.64 2.67
CA THR A 251 -16.69 -2.29 3.72
C THR A 251 -16.50 -0.83 4.14
N SER A 252 -17.47 -0.24 4.84
CA SER A 252 -17.49 1.20 5.10
C SER A 252 -16.46 1.66 6.12
N ALA A 253 -16.15 0.84 7.11
CA ALA A 253 -15.36 1.23 8.27
C ALA A 253 -14.13 0.33 8.52
N GLY A 254 -13.71 -0.46 7.53
CA GLY A 254 -12.56 -1.36 7.68
C GLY A 254 -11.23 -0.66 7.97
N GLY A 255 -11.11 0.63 7.65
CA GLY A 255 -9.95 1.46 7.93
C GLY A 255 -9.97 2.15 9.30
N MET A 256 -11.06 2.09 10.05
CA MET A 256 -11.11 2.45 11.46
C MET A 256 -10.41 1.34 12.26
N LEU A 257 -9.08 1.44 12.32
CA LEU A 257 -8.22 0.29 12.64
C LEU A 257 -8.43 -0.27 14.06
N THR A 258 -8.75 0.59 15.03
CA THR A 258 -8.77 0.23 16.47
C THR A 258 -10.15 0.27 17.10
N ASP A 259 -11.17 0.83 16.44
CA ASP A 259 -12.50 1.05 17.01
C ASP A 259 -13.65 0.85 16.02
N SER A 260 -13.42 0.08 14.94
CA SER A 260 -14.44 -0.21 13.94
C SER A 260 -15.57 -1.06 14.51
N SER A 261 -16.80 -0.71 14.14
CA SER A 261 -17.98 -1.56 14.36
C SER A 261 -18.11 -2.68 13.30
N GLN A 262 -17.25 -2.68 12.30
CA GLN A 262 -17.12 -3.69 11.25
C GLN A 262 -15.75 -4.37 11.38
N MET A 263 -15.46 -5.40 10.58
CA MET A 263 -14.14 -5.99 10.62
C MET A 263 -13.07 -4.97 10.25
N SER A 264 -12.11 -4.75 11.15
CA SER A 264 -10.96 -3.91 10.87
C SER A 264 -10.01 -4.57 9.86
N ALA A 265 -9.41 -3.76 8.99
CA ALA A 265 -8.38 -4.21 8.06
C ALA A 265 -7.13 -4.78 8.76
N LEU A 266 -6.91 -4.47 10.06
CA LEU A 266 -5.85 -5.11 10.86
C LEU A 266 -6.02 -6.62 10.96
N ARG A 267 -7.26 -7.14 10.95
CA ARG A 267 -7.52 -8.58 11.01
C ARG A 267 -6.85 -9.36 9.89
N TRP A 268 -6.73 -8.76 8.70
CA TRP A 268 -5.99 -9.37 7.59
C TRP A 268 -4.50 -9.51 7.91
N LEU A 269 -3.89 -8.46 8.49
CA LEU A 269 -2.47 -8.49 8.86
C LEU A 269 -2.23 -9.50 10.00
N GLU A 270 -3.13 -9.57 10.99
CA GLU A 270 -3.08 -10.54 12.08
C GLU A 270 -3.22 -11.99 11.57
N ALA A 271 -4.07 -12.20 10.57
CA ALA A 271 -4.24 -13.51 9.91
C ALA A 271 -3.08 -13.91 8.99
N GLY A 272 -2.12 -13.02 8.71
CA GLY A 272 -0.92 -13.35 7.95
C GLY A 272 -0.78 -12.64 6.59
N ALA A 273 -1.72 -11.81 6.18
CA ALA A 273 -1.52 -10.96 5.01
C ALA A 273 -0.42 -9.92 5.26
N THR A 274 0.32 -9.55 4.21
CA THR A 274 1.42 -8.57 4.27
C THR A 274 0.93 -7.15 3.98
N GLY A 275 -0.21 -7.03 3.32
CA GLY A 275 -0.86 -5.75 3.07
C GLY A 275 -2.36 -5.84 3.06
N SER A 276 -3.01 -4.74 3.47
CA SER A 276 -4.46 -4.57 3.45
C SER A 276 -4.85 -3.11 3.24
N TYR A 277 -6.15 -2.88 3.08
CA TYR A 277 -6.74 -1.59 2.83
C TYR A 277 -8.13 -1.51 3.47
N GLY A 278 -8.51 -0.34 3.96
CA GLY A 278 -9.86 -0.06 4.45
C GLY A 278 -10.16 1.43 4.41
N THR A 279 -11.43 1.80 4.52
CA THR A 279 -11.85 3.20 4.55
C THR A 279 -12.11 3.67 5.99
N VAL A 280 -11.69 4.90 6.31
CA VAL A 280 -11.75 5.49 7.66
C VAL A 280 -13.03 6.33 7.89
N ILE A 281 -13.79 6.53 6.84
CA ILE A 281 -15.08 7.21 6.82
C ILE A 281 -15.90 6.62 5.67
N GLU A 282 -17.24 6.71 5.73
CA GLU A 282 -18.16 6.12 4.77
C GLU A 282 -17.77 6.45 3.30
N PRO A 283 -17.34 5.46 2.50
CA PRO A 283 -16.94 5.66 1.11
C PRO A 283 -18.11 5.58 0.14
N CYS A 284 -19.27 5.11 0.62
CA CYS A 284 -20.35 4.56 -0.18
C CYS A 284 -19.88 3.40 -1.08
N ASN A 285 -20.75 2.81 -1.86
CA ASN A 285 -20.42 1.68 -2.73
C ASN A 285 -19.71 2.13 -4.03
N MET A 286 -18.65 2.94 -3.88
CA MET A 286 -17.87 3.48 -4.99
C MET A 286 -16.58 2.67 -5.18
N PRO A 287 -16.50 1.75 -6.16
CA PRO A 287 -15.30 0.93 -6.37
C PRO A 287 -14.03 1.74 -6.59
N GLN A 288 -14.13 2.98 -7.07
CA GLN A 288 -13.01 3.90 -7.31
C GLN A 288 -12.29 4.32 -6.02
N LYS A 289 -12.94 4.17 -4.86
CA LYS A 289 -12.37 4.43 -3.52
C LYS A 289 -11.68 3.21 -2.92
N PHE A 290 -11.64 2.09 -3.65
CA PHE A 290 -11.04 0.83 -3.22
C PHE A 290 -9.98 0.34 -4.22
N PRO A 291 -9.06 -0.53 -3.80
CA PRO A 291 -8.08 -1.11 -4.69
C PRO A 291 -8.75 -1.87 -5.84
N HIS A 292 -8.34 -1.55 -7.06
CA HIS A 292 -8.79 -2.25 -8.27
C HIS A 292 -7.99 -3.56 -8.41
N PRO A 293 -8.61 -4.75 -8.32
CA PRO A 293 -7.89 -6.02 -8.24
C PRO A 293 -6.90 -6.25 -9.40
N VAL A 294 -7.31 -5.92 -10.64
CA VAL A 294 -6.41 -6.06 -11.81
C VAL A 294 -5.17 -5.22 -11.67
N LEU A 295 -5.32 -3.97 -11.18
CA LEU A 295 -4.19 -3.05 -11.08
C LEU A 295 -3.25 -3.46 -9.96
N VAL A 296 -3.76 -3.72 -8.75
CA VAL A 296 -2.90 -4.09 -7.62
C VAL A 296 -2.16 -5.39 -7.91
N ILE A 297 -2.85 -6.44 -8.38
CA ILE A 297 -2.21 -7.72 -8.75
C ILE A 297 -1.23 -7.51 -9.90
N GLY A 298 -1.67 -6.84 -10.98
CA GLY A 298 -0.85 -6.66 -12.17
C GLY A 298 0.45 -5.90 -11.91
N ARG A 299 0.40 -4.82 -11.10
CA ARG A 299 1.56 -4.02 -10.70
C ARG A 299 2.51 -4.81 -9.80
N TYR A 300 1.96 -5.55 -8.84
CA TYR A 300 2.75 -6.39 -7.94
C TYR A 300 3.49 -7.50 -8.69
N LEU A 301 2.81 -8.18 -9.63
CA LEU A 301 3.42 -9.18 -10.52
C LEU A 301 4.50 -8.60 -11.46
N GLN A 302 4.52 -7.29 -11.67
CA GLN A 302 5.57 -6.59 -12.41
C GLN A 302 6.79 -6.24 -11.54
N GLY A 303 6.78 -6.64 -10.28
CA GLY A 303 7.86 -6.41 -9.32
C GLY A 303 7.83 -5.04 -8.65
N GLU A 304 6.70 -4.31 -8.74
CA GLU A 304 6.48 -3.12 -7.92
C GLU A 304 6.35 -3.51 -6.43
N THR A 305 6.68 -2.59 -5.54
CA THR A 305 6.50 -2.78 -4.10
C THR A 305 5.03 -2.78 -3.71
N LEU A 306 4.73 -3.26 -2.51
CA LEU A 306 3.37 -3.26 -1.96
C LEU A 306 2.77 -1.85 -1.97
N ILE A 307 3.51 -0.85 -1.49
CA ILE A 307 3.03 0.54 -1.47
C ILE A 307 2.75 1.08 -2.88
N GLU A 308 3.61 0.79 -3.86
CA GLU A 308 3.39 1.21 -5.26
C GLU A 308 2.13 0.54 -5.84
N ALA A 309 2.02 -0.78 -5.70
CA ALA A 309 0.90 -1.55 -6.24
C ALA A 309 -0.45 -1.10 -5.68
N TYR A 310 -0.52 -0.87 -4.36
CA TYR A 310 -1.73 -0.38 -3.72
C TYR A 310 -2.09 1.04 -4.16
N TRP A 311 -1.16 2.00 -4.03
CA TRP A 311 -1.44 3.40 -4.36
C TRP A 311 -1.83 3.61 -5.82
N LYS A 312 -1.22 2.86 -6.74
CA LYS A 312 -1.56 2.89 -8.16
C LYS A 312 -2.90 2.22 -8.49
N SER A 313 -3.49 1.51 -7.56
CA SER A 313 -4.75 0.79 -7.75
C SER A 313 -5.99 1.50 -7.24
N VAL A 314 -5.85 2.59 -6.49
CA VAL A 314 -6.96 3.36 -5.92
C VAL A 314 -7.07 4.72 -6.61
N LEU A 315 -8.19 4.97 -7.29
CA LEU A 315 -8.40 6.24 -8.00
C LEU A 315 -8.66 7.40 -7.03
N MET A 316 -9.50 7.18 -6.01
CA MET A 316 -9.91 8.19 -5.03
C MET A 316 -9.46 7.77 -3.62
N PRO A 317 -8.18 7.96 -3.25
CA PRO A 317 -7.62 7.39 -2.03
C PRO A 317 -7.88 8.21 -0.75
N GLY A 318 -8.52 9.37 -0.84
CA GLY A 318 -8.64 10.30 0.29
C GLY A 318 -9.20 9.69 1.58
N GLN A 319 -10.18 8.79 1.46
CA GLN A 319 -10.83 8.12 2.59
C GLN A 319 -10.18 6.77 2.95
N GLY A 320 -9.23 6.30 2.17
CA GLY A 320 -8.61 4.98 2.30
C GLY A 320 -7.29 4.99 3.03
N ILE A 321 -7.14 4.11 4.01
CA ILE A 321 -5.86 3.87 4.69
C ILE A 321 -5.17 2.64 4.10
N PHE A 322 -3.91 2.80 3.76
CA PHE A 322 -3.03 1.73 3.27
C PHE A 322 -2.23 1.20 4.44
N ILE A 323 -2.33 -0.10 4.71
CA ILE A 323 -1.61 -0.74 5.81
C ILE A 323 -0.83 -1.96 5.33
N GLY A 324 0.34 -2.20 5.90
CA GLY A 324 1.19 -3.33 5.52
C GLY A 324 2.68 -3.01 5.60
N GLU A 325 3.48 -3.88 5.00
CA GLU A 325 4.92 -3.69 4.88
C GLU A 325 5.26 -3.05 3.52
N PRO A 326 5.63 -1.74 3.49
CA PRO A 326 5.66 -0.94 2.26
C PRO A 326 6.55 -1.48 1.14
N LEU A 327 7.70 -2.04 1.46
CA LEU A 327 8.72 -2.47 0.50
C LEU A 327 8.62 -3.94 0.08
N ALA A 328 7.67 -4.70 0.61
CA ALA A 328 7.44 -6.08 0.19
C ALA A 328 7.30 -6.17 -1.33
N ALA A 329 8.08 -7.03 -1.97
CA ALA A 329 8.13 -7.14 -3.43
C ALA A 329 8.46 -8.56 -3.88
N PRO A 330 7.53 -9.52 -3.72
CA PRO A 330 7.79 -10.93 -4.01
C PRO A 330 8.19 -11.20 -5.46
N PHE A 331 7.78 -10.36 -6.40
CA PHE A 331 8.10 -10.51 -7.83
C PHE A 331 9.21 -9.58 -8.31
N ARG A 332 9.95 -8.94 -7.39
CA ARG A 332 11.13 -8.14 -7.75
C ARG A 332 12.25 -9.04 -8.23
N ARG A 333 12.72 -8.83 -9.45
CA ARG A 333 13.89 -9.50 -9.97
C ARG A 333 15.17 -8.91 -9.37
N PRO A 334 16.16 -9.74 -9.02
CA PRO A 334 17.49 -9.23 -8.67
C PRO A 334 18.01 -8.30 -9.78
N ALA A 335 18.77 -7.28 -9.39
CA ALA A 335 19.53 -6.53 -10.39
C ALA A 335 20.47 -7.51 -11.09
N ALA A 336 20.51 -7.49 -12.43
CA ALA A 336 21.51 -8.25 -13.15
C ALA A 336 22.89 -7.87 -12.62
N SER A 337 23.63 -8.83 -12.08
CA SER A 337 25.02 -8.65 -11.69
C SER A 337 25.80 -8.24 -12.96
N ARG A 338 26.44 -7.09 -12.91
CA ARG A 338 27.36 -6.62 -13.96
C ARG A 338 28.65 -7.40 -13.90
#